data_38c693813cdda65a5b62de4843a4dde6
#
_entry.id   38c693813cdda65a5b62de4843a4dde6
#
_cell.length_a   1.000
_cell.length_b   1.000
_cell.length_c   1.000
_cell.angle_alpha   90.00
_cell.angle_beta   90.00
_cell.angle_gamma   90.00
#
_symmetry.space_group_name_H-M   'P 1'
#
loop_
_entity.id
_entity.type
_entity.pdbx_description
1 polymer ?
#
loop_
_entity_poly.entity_id
_entity_poly.type
_entity_poly.pdbx_seq_one_letter_code
_entity_poly.pdbx_strand_id
1 'polypeptide(L)'
;MYHTRVPETVEPATINDIVVTLVICKPYNHVPQPHERRALRIKPYWRFRLRGATTLIEMHSLFKCSADYGATMDVVETIPKLTDLNKFKYPSSFMFIHDTFYVPQHFYISEHSLSQLDMSKMTPMIDISLPIRKWMEKKKDQFGPVQVKDIIGIKVEDLVCRLGYPYVYVHQGSCEHVFYFTDLRLMDPQDYPLSFPQLLSDTSFEHNCKVCRRHTAQ
;
A
#
# COMPACT_ATOMS: atom_id res chain seq x y z
N MET A 1 -12.70 -14.10 3.57
CA MET A 1 -11.46 -14.77 4.00
C MET A 1 -10.43 -14.56 2.90
N TYR A 2 -9.48 -13.66 3.11
CA TYR A 2 -8.49 -13.33 2.07
C TYR A 2 -7.24 -14.14 2.33
N HIS A 3 -7.04 -15.20 1.56
CA HIS A 3 -5.76 -15.93 1.56
C HIS A 3 -4.74 -15.11 0.76
N THR A 4 -3.84 -14.41 1.43
CA THR A 4 -2.57 -14.03 0.83
C THR A 4 -1.81 -15.31 0.55
N ARG A 5 -1.65 -15.67 -0.73
CA ARG A 5 -0.77 -16.79 -1.09
C ARG A 5 0.65 -16.42 -0.65
N VAL A 6 1.18 -17.23 0.23
CA VAL A 6 2.59 -17.27 0.54
C VAL A 6 3.30 -17.74 -0.75
N PRO A 7 4.37 -17.08 -1.22
CA PRO A 7 5.15 -17.58 -2.33
C PRO A 7 5.61 -19.01 -2.04
N GLU A 8 5.56 -19.87 -3.04
CA GLU A 8 5.88 -21.32 -2.89
C GLU A 8 7.33 -21.60 -2.48
N THR A 9 8.21 -20.61 -2.62
CA THR A 9 9.62 -20.69 -2.21
C THR A 9 9.92 -19.60 -1.19
N VAL A 10 9.75 -19.90 0.08
CA VAL A 10 10.25 -19.04 1.16
C VAL A 10 11.71 -19.37 1.40
N GLU A 11 12.59 -18.40 1.18
CA GLU A 11 13.98 -18.53 1.58
C GLU A 11 14.05 -18.85 3.08
N PRO A 12 14.84 -19.84 3.51
CA PRO A 12 14.97 -20.16 4.92
C PRO A 12 15.45 -18.94 5.69
N ALA A 13 14.86 -18.71 6.86
CA ALA A 13 15.31 -17.62 7.73
C ALA A 13 16.78 -17.83 8.08
N THR A 14 17.62 -16.84 7.79
CA THR A 14 18.98 -16.81 8.28
C THR A 14 18.98 -16.18 9.68
N ILE A 15 19.94 -16.55 10.52
CA ILE A 15 20.09 -15.99 11.89
C ILE A 15 20.21 -14.46 11.87
N ASN A 16 20.55 -13.88 10.71
CA ASN A 16 20.73 -12.44 10.52
C ASN A 16 19.52 -11.74 9.85
N ASP A 17 18.39 -12.43 9.67
CA ASP A 17 17.21 -11.80 9.09
C ASP A 17 16.58 -10.81 10.10
N ILE A 18 15.99 -9.76 9.57
CA ILE A 18 15.33 -8.72 10.36
C ILE A 18 13.81 -8.85 10.26
N VAL A 19 13.15 -8.43 11.32
CA VAL A 19 11.70 -8.25 11.37
C VAL A 19 11.39 -6.79 11.62
N VAL A 20 10.57 -6.20 10.75
CA VAL A 20 10.14 -4.80 10.87
C VAL A 20 8.62 -4.73 10.92
N THR A 21 8.08 -3.80 11.72
CA THR A 21 6.64 -3.57 11.78
C THR A 21 6.25 -2.41 10.87
N LEU A 22 5.45 -2.71 9.86
CA LEU A 22 4.81 -1.75 8.96
C LEU A 22 3.44 -1.35 9.52
N VAL A 23 3.19 -0.06 9.61
CA VAL A 23 1.87 0.50 9.95
C VAL A 23 1.35 1.28 8.76
N ILE A 24 0.18 0.91 8.26
CA ILE A 24 -0.53 1.58 7.18
C ILE A 24 -1.72 2.33 7.77
N CYS A 25 -1.86 3.61 7.42
CA CYS A 25 -2.94 4.46 7.89
C CYS A 25 -4.11 4.47 6.90
N LYS A 26 -5.27 4.91 7.39
CA LYS A 26 -6.44 5.12 6.52
C LYS A 26 -6.11 6.03 5.35
N PRO A 27 -6.67 5.76 4.18
CA PRO A 27 -6.44 6.60 3.01
C PRO A 27 -6.97 8.01 3.23
N TYR A 28 -6.30 8.92 2.57
CA TYR A 28 -6.65 10.33 2.53
C TYR A 28 -6.94 10.71 1.08
N ASN A 29 -8.17 10.99 0.75
CA ASN A 29 -8.61 11.19 -0.63
C ASN A 29 -9.39 12.49 -0.86
N HIS A 30 -9.39 13.41 0.10
CA HIS A 30 -10.05 14.71 -0.05
C HIS A 30 -9.25 15.83 0.63
N VAL A 31 -9.41 17.03 0.12
CA VAL A 31 -8.84 18.23 0.77
C VAL A 31 -9.70 18.55 1.99
N PRO A 32 -9.16 18.49 3.22
CA PRO A 32 -9.92 18.76 4.41
C PRO A 32 -10.38 20.21 4.45
N GLN A 33 -11.62 20.40 4.83
CA GLN A 33 -12.12 21.71 5.13
C GLN A 33 -11.38 22.30 6.36
N PRO A 34 -11.27 23.64 6.48
CA PRO A 34 -10.51 24.26 7.57
C PRO A 34 -10.91 23.79 8.98
N HIS A 35 -12.19 23.47 9.19
CA HIS A 35 -12.70 22.95 10.47
C HIS A 35 -12.35 21.48 10.71
N GLU A 36 -12.11 20.68 9.66
CA GLU A 36 -11.73 19.28 9.74
C GLU A 36 -10.25 19.10 10.06
N ARG A 37 -9.39 20.07 9.74
CA ARG A 37 -7.93 20.00 9.92
C ARG A 37 -7.51 19.64 11.35
N ARG A 38 -8.26 20.08 12.36
CA ARG A 38 -7.99 19.72 13.75
C ARG A 38 -8.35 18.27 14.09
N ALA A 39 -9.29 17.68 13.35
CA ALA A 39 -9.76 16.32 13.57
C ALA A 39 -9.00 15.28 12.72
N LEU A 40 -8.17 15.72 11.78
CA LEU A 40 -7.37 14.85 10.92
C LEU A 40 -6.23 14.20 11.71
N ARG A 41 -6.58 13.21 12.49
CA ARG A 41 -5.59 12.30 13.07
C ARG A 41 -5.32 11.21 12.04
N ILE A 42 -4.06 11.10 11.64
CA ILE A 42 -3.57 9.92 10.92
C ILE A 42 -3.85 8.72 11.79
N LYS A 43 -4.82 7.89 11.39
CA LYS A 43 -5.25 6.72 12.18
C LYS A 43 -4.63 5.47 11.57
N PRO A 44 -3.86 4.68 12.34
CA PRO A 44 -3.44 3.35 11.91
C PRO A 44 -4.66 2.52 11.51
N TYR A 45 -4.47 1.75 10.45
CA TYR A 45 -5.52 0.88 9.92
C TYR A 45 -5.07 -0.58 9.90
N TRP A 46 -3.89 -0.83 9.30
CA TRP A 46 -3.27 -2.13 9.24
C TRP A 46 -1.92 -2.12 9.94
N ARG A 47 -1.57 -3.20 10.61
CA ARG A 47 -0.22 -3.43 11.14
C ARG A 47 0.25 -4.79 10.71
N PHE A 48 1.41 -4.83 10.07
CA PHE A 48 2.03 -6.05 9.60
C PHE A 48 3.44 -6.16 10.15
N ARG A 49 3.86 -7.39 10.49
CA ARG A 49 5.28 -7.72 10.59
C ARG A 49 5.76 -8.20 9.22
N LEU A 50 6.89 -7.68 8.79
CA LEU A 50 7.56 -8.02 7.55
C LEU A 50 8.95 -8.57 7.87
N ARG A 51 9.45 -9.50 7.05
CA ARG A 51 10.86 -9.88 7.06
C ARG A 51 11.68 -8.87 6.26
N GLY A 52 12.99 -8.80 6.55
CA GLY A 52 13.92 -8.05 5.68
C GLY A 52 13.85 -8.50 4.23
N ALA A 53 13.76 -9.80 4.01
CA ALA A 53 13.63 -10.42 2.68
C ALA A 53 12.30 -10.14 1.95
N THR A 54 11.28 -9.57 2.63
CA THR A 54 10.01 -9.19 1.99
C THR A 54 10.25 -8.19 0.87
N THR A 55 9.77 -8.49 -0.33
CA THR A 55 9.92 -7.61 -1.49
C THR A 55 8.99 -6.40 -1.42
N LEU A 56 9.35 -5.29 -2.10
CA LEU A 56 8.46 -4.14 -2.20
C LEU A 56 7.18 -4.45 -2.97
N ILE A 57 7.18 -5.43 -3.86
CA ILE A 57 5.98 -5.92 -4.54
C ILE A 57 5.01 -6.54 -3.52
N GLU A 58 5.51 -7.42 -2.64
CA GLU A 58 4.71 -8.00 -1.57
C GLU A 58 4.19 -6.92 -0.62
N MET A 59 5.06 -6.01 -0.18
CA MET A 59 4.67 -4.89 0.67
C MET A 59 3.61 -4.01 -0.01
N HIS A 60 3.74 -3.71 -1.31
CA HIS A 60 2.76 -2.97 -2.10
C HIS A 60 1.39 -3.65 -2.09
N SER A 61 1.34 -4.98 -2.14
CA SER A 61 0.09 -5.76 -2.11
C SER A 61 -0.69 -5.66 -0.80
N LEU A 62 -0.03 -5.19 0.28
CA LEU A 62 -0.65 -5.01 1.60
C LEU A 62 -1.49 -3.72 1.70
N PHE A 63 -1.30 -2.77 0.79
CA PHE A 63 -2.09 -1.54 0.72
C PHE A 63 -3.46 -1.82 0.11
N LYS A 64 -4.37 -2.38 0.93
CA LYS A 64 -5.74 -2.66 0.51
C LYS A 64 -6.61 -1.45 0.79
N CYS A 65 -7.24 -0.91 -0.25
CA CYS A 65 -8.07 0.27 -0.17
C CYS A 65 -9.46 0.01 -0.76
N SER A 66 -10.49 0.51 -0.10
CA SER A 66 -11.87 0.42 -0.62
C SER A 66 -12.04 1.14 -1.97
N ALA A 67 -11.24 2.18 -2.22
CA ALA A 67 -11.23 2.88 -3.50
C ALA A 67 -10.88 1.96 -4.68
N ASP A 68 -10.10 0.89 -4.46
CA ASP A 68 -9.72 -0.08 -5.49
C ASP A 68 -10.90 -0.86 -6.05
N TYR A 69 -11.92 -1.06 -5.22
CA TYR A 69 -13.11 -1.85 -5.55
C TYR A 69 -14.28 -0.98 -6.03
N GLY A 70 -14.12 0.34 -6.07
CA GLY A 70 -15.07 1.24 -6.69
C GLY A 70 -15.13 1.02 -8.20
N ALA A 71 -16.32 1.20 -8.78
CA ALA A 71 -16.53 1.23 -10.22
C ALA A 71 -17.12 2.59 -10.61
N THR A 72 -16.69 3.12 -11.76
CA THR A 72 -17.17 4.41 -12.29
C THR A 72 -18.34 4.22 -13.26
N MET A 73 -19.19 3.23 -13.02
CA MET A 73 -20.34 2.91 -13.85
C MET A 73 -21.59 2.80 -12.99
N ASP A 74 -22.76 2.91 -13.63
CA ASP A 74 -24.00 2.61 -12.96
C ASP A 74 -24.13 1.09 -12.77
N VAL A 75 -24.08 0.66 -11.52
CA VAL A 75 -24.15 -0.75 -11.13
C VAL A 75 -25.59 -1.27 -11.05
N VAL A 76 -26.59 -0.40 -11.22
CA VAL A 76 -28.02 -0.78 -11.16
C VAL A 76 -28.40 -1.59 -12.39
N GLU A 77 -27.87 -1.24 -13.56
CA GLU A 77 -28.21 -1.87 -14.83
C GLU A 77 -27.23 -2.93 -15.30
N THR A 78 -26.01 -2.91 -14.80
CA THR A 78 -24.93 -3.79 -15.31
C THR A 78 -24.05 -4.33 -14.18
N ILE A 79 -23.82 -5.64 -14.18
CA ILE A 79 -22.87 -6.26 -13.25
C ILE A 79 -21.45 -5.84 -13.64
N PRO A 80 -20.68 -5.18 -12.75
CA PRO A 80 -19.31 -4.76 -13.05
C PRO A 80 -18.40 -5.96 -13.33
N LYS A 81 -17.60 -5.86 -14.38
CA LYS A 81 -16.49 -6.79 -14.64
C LYS A 81 -15.29 -6.39 -13.78
N LEU A 82 -14.35 -7.30 -13.59
CA LEU A 82 -13.10 -6.99 -12.88
C LEU A 82 -12.37 -5.79 -13.48
N THR A 83 -12.37 -5.66 -14.81
CA THR A 83 -11.73 -4.55 -15.53
C THR A 83 -12.40 -3.18 -15.30
N ASP A 84 -13.64 -3.17 -14.79
CA ASP A 84 -14.37 -1.93 -14.50
C ASP A 84 -14.01 -1.36 -13.11
N LEU A 85 -13.33 -2.15 -12.28
CA LEU A 85 -12.88 -1.71 -10.96
C LEU A 85 -11.75 -0.68 -11.10
N ASN A 86 -11.77 0.30 -10.21
CA ASN A 86 -10.79 1.39 -10.20
C ASN A 86 -9.34 0.89 -10.14
N LYS A 87 -9.07 -0.21 -9.43
CA LYS A 87 -7.76 -0.85 -9.39
C LYS A 87 -7.19 -1.16 -10.77
N PHE A 88 -8.02 -1.57 -11.72
CA PHE A 88 -7.60 -1.92 -13.08
C PHE A 88 -7.73 -0.75 -14.05
N LYS A 89 -8.66 0.16 -13.76
CA LYS A 89 -8.86 1.36 -14.56
C LYS A 89 -7.81 2.43 -14.29
N TYR A 90 -7.30 2.50 -13.05
CA TYR A 90 -6.30 3.46 -12.60
C TYR A 90 -5.16 2.73 -11.86
N PRO A 91 -4.37 1.89 -12.55
CA PRO A 91 -3.41 0.99 -11.91
C PRO A 91 -2.15 1.68 -11.39
N SER A 92 -1.94 2.94 -11.76
CA SER A 92 -0.71 3.67 -11.44
C SER A 92 -0.61 4.03 -9.97
N SER A 93 0.58 3.83 -9.41
CA SER A 93 0.88 4.13 -8.02
C SER A 93 2.36 4.46 -7.83
N PHE A 94 2.72 4.96 -6.65
CA PHE A 94 4.11 5.03 -6.19
C PHE A 94 4.17 5.00 -4.66
N MET A 95 5.32 4.59 -4.13
CA MET A 95 5.70 4.81 -2.73
C MET A 95 6.83 5.83 -2.70
N PHE A 96 6.77 6.79 -1.79
CA PHE A 96 7.87 7.72 -1.54
C PHE A 96 8.45 7.47 -0.15
N ILE A 97 9.68 6.94 -0.12
CA ILE A 97 10.39 6.57 1.10
C ILE A 97 11.72 7.31 1.11
N HIS A 98 11.97 8.11 2.16
CA HIS A 98 13.14 8.94 2.33
C HIS A 98 13.31 9.93 1.16
N ASP A 99 14.18 9.63 0.21
CA ASP A 99 14.49 10.45 -0.99
C ASP A 99 14.12 9.74 -2.30
N THR A 100 13.49 8.57 -2.23
CA THR A 100 13.31 7.69 -3.39
C THR A 100 11.83 7.46 -3.68
N PHE A 101 11.44 7.71 -4.93
CA PHE A 101 10.16 7.29 -5.50
C PHE A 101 10.30 5.86 -6.02
N TYR A 102 9.56 4.94 -5.43
CA TYR A 102 9.44 3.55 -5.89
C TYR A 102 8.19 3.43 -6.74
N VAL A 103 8.36 3.29 -8.07
CA VAL A 103 7.29 3.36 -9.06
C VAL A 103 7.15 2.00 -9.73
N PRO A 104 6.01 1.31 -9.61
CA PRO A 104 5.75 0.09 -10.36
C PRO A 104 5.73 0.36 -11.86
N GLN A 105 6.54 -0.35 -12.62
CA GLN A 105 6.55 -0.25 -14.10
C GLN A 105 5.55 -1.21 -14.73
N HIS A 106 5.18 -2.29 -14.04
CA HIS A 106 4.27 -3.31 -14.52
C HIS A 106 3.17 -3.60 -13.51
N PHE A 107 2.06 -4.11 -14.00
CA PHE A 107 0.96 -4.53 -13.16
C PHE A 107 1.23 -5.94 -12.62
N TYR A 108 1.31 -6.05 -11.30
CA TYR A 108 1.54 -7.34 -10.63
C TYR A 108 0.20 -7.96 -10.22
N ILE A 109 -0.16 -9.01 -10.92
CA ILE A 109 -1.35 -9.81 -10.64
C ILE A 109 -0.91 -11.25 -10.46
N SER A 110 -1.53 -11.98 -9.53
CA SER A 110 -1.30 -13.42 -9.43
C SER A 110 -1.76 -14.11 -10.72
N GLU A 111 -1.02 -15.13 -11.18
CA GLU A 111 -1.32 -15.87 -12.40
C GLU A 111 -2.76 -16.37 -12.48
N HIS A 112 -3.34 -16.73 -11.34
CA HIS A 112 -4.74 -17.19 -11.26
C HIS A 112 -5.75 -16.12 -11.63
N SER A 113 -5.44 -14.84 -11.45
CA SER A 113 -6.31 -13.72 -11.82
C SER A 113 -6.06 -13.24 -13.25
N LEU A 114 -4.91 -13.54 -13.84
CA LEU A 114 -4.55 -13.17 -15.21
C LEU A 114 -5.46 -13.84 -16.25
N SER A 115 -5.85 -15.10 -16.03
CA SER A 115 -6.72 -15.86 -16.96
C SER A 115 -8.13 -15.28 -17.11
N GLN A 116 -8.55 -14.42 -16.18
CA GLN A 116 -9.88 -13.81 -16.15
C GLN A 116 -9.86 -12.34 -16.62
N LEU A 117 -8.67 -11.77 -16.88
CA LEU A 117 -8.51 -10.37 -17.24
C LEU A 117 -8.21 -10.22 -18.72
N ASP A 118 -9.00 -9.41 -19.39
CA ASP A 118 -8.73 -8.94 -20.73
C ASP A 118 -7.69 -7.79 -20.67
N MET A 119 -6.43 -8.14 -20.80
CA MET A 119 -5.31 -7.19 -20.73
C MET A 119 -5.41 -6.05 -21.73
N SER A 120 -6.12 -6.25 -22.84
CA SER A 120 -6.32 -5.20 -23.88
C SER A 120 -7.18 -4.04 -23.39
N LYS A 121 -7.98 -4.27 -22.33
CA LYS A 121 -8.88 -3.29 -21.74
C LYS A 121 -8.29 -2.58 -20.53
N MET A 122 -7.09 -2.96 -20.11
CA MET A 122 -6.42 -2.32 -18.98
C MET A 122 -5.80 -1.00 -19.40
N THR A 123 -5.94 0.00 -18.53
CA THR A 123 -5.25 1.28 -18.72
C THR A 123 -3.74 1.08 -18.53
N PRO A 124 -2.89 1.59 -19.44
CA PRO A 124 -1.45 1.54 -19.26
C PRO A 124 -1.02 2.20 -17.96
N MET A 125 -0.03 1.62 -17.30
CA MET A 125 0.58 2.27 -16.14
C MET A 125 1.40 3.47 -16.59
N ILE A 126 1.25 4.56 -15.86
CA ILE A 126 2.00 5.80 -16.06
C ILE A 126 2.70 6.19 -14.76
N ASP A 127 3.79 6.90 -14.87
CA ASP A 127 4.50 7.43 -13.69
C ASP A 127 3.78 8.67 -13.15
N ILE A 128 2.87 8.46 -12.20
CA ILE A 128 2.12 9.54 -11.53
C ILE A 128 2.98 10.34 -10.55
N SER A 129 4.22 9.94 -10.27
CA SER A 129 5.15 10.71 -9.44
C SER A 129 5.82 11.86 -10.22
N LEU A 130 5.82 11.81 -11.55
CA LEU A 130 6.52 12.76 -12.40
C LEU A 130 6.12 14.24 -12.16
N PRO A 131 4.83 14.61 -12.02
CA PRO A 131 4.45 15.99 -11.73
C PRO A 131 5.00 16.49 -10.39
N ILE A 132 5.02 15.61 -9.37
CA ILE A 132 5.53 15.94 -8.03
C ILE A 132 7.04 16.15 -8.11
N ARG A 133 7.78 15.27 -8.78
CA ARG A 133 9.23 15.40 -8.95
C ARG A 133 9.60 16.70 -9.68
N LYS A 134 8.88 17.03 -10.76
CA LYS A 134 9.07 18.31 -11.49
C LYS A 134 8.79 19.53 -10.61
N TRP A 135 7.84 19.43 -9.70
CA TRP A 135 7.55 20.49 -8.72
C TRP A 135 8.67 20.60 -7.68
N MET A 136 9.18 19.48 -7.16
CA MET A 136 10.31 19.44 -6.23
C MET A 136 11.58 20.04 -6.86
N GLU A 137 11.86 19.73 -8.12
CA GLU A 137 13.00 20.29 -8.86
C GLU A 137 12.98 21.83 -8.93
N LYS A 138 11.78 22.43 -9.03
CA LYS A 138 11.63 23.89 -9.01
C LYS A 138 11.89 24.51 -7.64
N LYS A 139 11.91 23.68 -6.59
CA LYS A 139 12.07 24.10 -5.19
C LYS A 139 13.28 23.43 -4.53
N LYS A 140 14.41 23.40 -5.25
CA LYS A 140 15.65 22.74 -4.82
C LYS A 140 16.16 23.22 -3.46
N ASP A 141 15.86 24.45 -3.08
CA ASP A 141 16.23 25.00 -1.78
C ASP A 141 15.48 24.36 -0.61
N GLN A 142 14.33 23.73 -0.87
CA GLN A 142 13.48 23.08 0.13
C GLN A 142 13.59 21.56 0.11
N PHE A 143 13.88 20.99 -1.06
CA PHE A 143 13.96 19.54 -1.28
C PHE A 143 15.34 19.17 -1.80
N GLY A 144 15.93 18.15 -1.20
CA GLY A 144 17.14 17.54 -1.72
C GLY A 144 16.90 16.78 -3.03
N PRO A 145 17.95 16.23 -3.64
CA PRO A 145 17.84 15.40 -4.83
C PRO A 145 16.98 14.16 -4.53
N VAL A 146 16.12 13.80 -5.45
CA VAL A 146 15.26 12.61 -5.35
C VAL A 146 15.67 11.57 -6.38
N GLN A 147 15.51 10.30 -6.00
CA GLN A 147 15.75 9.16 -6.86
C GLN A 147 14.43 8.55 -7.32
N VAL A 148 14.49 7.80 -8.43
CA VAL A 148 13.37 6.99 -8.93
C VAL A 148 13.86 5.58 -9.16
N LYS A 149 13.16 4.61 -8.59
CA LYS A 149 13.48 3.18 -8.76
C LYS A 149 12.21 2.40 -9.06
N ASP A 150 12.36 1.30 -9.79
CA ASP A 150 11.29 0.30 -9.87
C ASP A 150 11.18 -0.42 -8.52
N ILE A 151 10.01 -0.97 -8.22
CA ILE A 151 9.80 -1.80 -7.02
C ILE A 151 10.34 -3.22 -7.18
N ILE A 152 10.68 -3.63 -8.43
CA ILE A 152 11.18 -4.98 -8.72
C ILE A 152 12.55 -5.19 -8.07
N GLY A 153 12.71 -6.35 -7.44
CA GLY A 153 13.98 -6.79 -6.86
C GLY A 153 14.43 -6.02 -5.62
N ILE A 154 13.66 -5.02 -5.18
CA ILE A 154 13.94 -4.28 -3.94
C ILE A 154 13.29 -5.01 -2.77
N LYS A 155 14.04 -5.23 -1.71
CA LYS A 155 13.59 -5.83 -0.44
C LYS A 155 13.44 -4.76 0.64
N VAL A 156 12.71 -5.09 1.70
CA VAL A 156 12.55 -4.18 2.86
C VAL A 156 13.90 -3.89 3.51
N GLU A 157 14.81 -4.85 3.55
CA GLU A 157 16.18 -4.68 4.08
C GLU A 157 17.04 -3.69 3.29
N ASP A 158 16.72 -3.44 2.02
CA ASP A 158 17.42 -2.49 1.15
C ASP A 158 16.96 -1.03 1.37
N LEU A 159 15.91 -0.83 2.15
CA LEU A 159 15.32 0.49 2.34
C LEU A 159 16.13 1.34 3.33
N VAL A 160 16.39 2.58 2.95
CA VAL A 160 16.87 3.61 3.87
C VAL A 160 15.66 4.32 4.45
N CYS A 161 15.36 4.06 5.73
CA CYS A 161 14.20 4.65 6.37
C CYS A 161 14.48 5.02 7.83
N ARG A 162 13.65 5.93 8.36
CA ARG A 162 13.65 6.31 9.79
C ARG A 162 12.42 5.68 10.43
N LEU A 163 12.60 4.99 11.56
CA LEU A 163 11.49 4.44 12.34
C LEU A 163 10.61 5.56 12.90
N GLY A 164 9.31 5.36 12.85
CA GLY A 164 8.31 6.34 13.29
C GLY A 164 8.13 7.55 12.36
N TYR A 165 8.88 7.63 11.25
CA TYR A 165 8.76 8.72 10.29
C TYR A 165 7.68 8.39 9.23
N PRO A 166 6.78 9.33 8.89
CA PRO A 166 5.73 9.08 7.92
C PRO A 166 6.28 9.07 6.48
N TYR A 167 5.87 8.06 5.74
CA TYR A 167 6.08 7.91 4.31
C TYR A 167 4.73 7.86 3.61
N VAL A 168 4.71 8.00 2.30
CA VAL A 168 3.46 8.07 1.54
C VAL A 168 3.41 7.02 0.44
N TYR A 169 2.25 6.39 0.30
CA TYR A 169 1.84 5.59 -0.85
C TYR A 169 0.66 6.29 -1.52
N VAL A 170 0.76 6.51 -2.81
CA VAL A 170 -0.28 7.15 -3.62
C VAL A 170 -0.71 6.20 -4.73
N HIS A 171 -2.01 6.04 -4.91
CA HIS A 171 -2.57 5.29 -6.01
C HIS A 171 -3.79 6.01 -6.60
N GLN A 172 -4.19 5.61 -7.82
CA GLN A 172 -5.33 6.21 -8.53
C GLN A 172 -5.25 7.74 -8.65
N GLY A 173 -4.04 8.29 -8.61
CA GLY A 173 -3.75 9.72 -8.77
C GLY A 173 -3.94 10.58 -7.53
N SER A 174 -4.89 10.28 -6.64
CA SER A 174 -5.23 11.15 -5.51
C SER A 174 -5.51 10.43 -4.20
N CYS A 175 -5.52 9.10 -4.18
CA CYS A 175 -5.72 8.35 -2.94
C CYS A 175 -4.39 8.15 -2.23
N GLU A 176 -4.22 8.81 -1.10
CA GLU A 176 -2.96 8.84 -0.35
C GLU A 176 -3.08 8.02 0.93
N HIS A 177 -2.12 7.15 1.17
CA HIS A 177 -1.94 6.43 2.42
C HIS A 177 -0.64 6.86 3.07
N VAL A 178 -0.71 7.33 4.30
CA VAL A 178 0.48 7.46 5.13
C VAL A 178 0.82 6.10 5.69
N PHE A 179 2.10 5.75 5.67
CA PHE A 179 2.61 4.56 6.34
C PHE A 179 3.94 4.85 7.03
N TYR A 180 4.33 4.02 7.97
CA TYR A 180 5.59 4.15 8.68
C TYR A 180 6.04 2.82 9.26
N PHE A 181 7.35 2.69 9.46
CA PHE A 181 7.94 1.57 10.15
C PHE A 181 8.14 1.91 11.63
N THR A 182 7.74 1.01 12.54
CA THR A 182 7.79 1.33 13.98
C THR A 182 8.81 0.55 14.76
N ASP A 183 8.97 -0.71 14.47
CA ASP A 183 9.78 -1.64 15.23
C ASP A 183 10.72 -2.38 14.29
N LEU A 184 11.95 -2.56 14.74
CA LEU A 184 12.98 -3.26 14.00
C LEU A 184 13.75 -4.15 14.99
N ARG A 185 13.77 -5.43 14.75
CA ARG A 185 14.51 -6.41 15.55
C ARG A 185 15.11 -7.50 14.68
N LEU A 186 16.04 -8.24 15.22
CA LEU A 186 16.48 -9.48 14.60
C LEU A 186 15.36 -10.53 14.68
N MET A 187 15.36 -11.46 13.75
CA MET A 187 14.44 -12.58 13.76
C MET A 187 14.75 -13.49 14.93
N ASP A 188 13.73 -13.84 15.71
CA ASP A 188 13.83 -14.81 16.80
C ASP A 188 13.71 -16.23 16.22
N PRO A 189 14.41 -17.23 16.77
CA PRO A 189 14.21 -18.62 16.37
C PRO A 189 12.78 -19.15 16.48
N GLN A 190 11.94 -18.48 17.31
CA GLN A 190 10.52 -18.78 17.44
C GLN A 190 9.65 -18.15 16.35
N ASP A 191 10.19 -17.18 15.58
CA ASP A 191 9.48 -16.61 14.45
C ASP A 191 9.44 -17.67 13.33
N TYR A 192 8.22 -18.00 12.90
CA TYR A 192 8.06 -18.95 11.81
C TYR A 192 8.09 -18.21 10.47
N PRO A 193 9.09 -18.45 9.59
CA PRO A 193 9.28 -17.67 8.36
C PRO A 193 8.09 -17.66 7.42
N LEU A 194 7.33 -18.75 7.36
CA LEU A 194 6.13 -18.89 6.52
C LEU A 194 4.94 -18.06 7.00
N SER A 195 5.01 -17.47 8.20
CA SER A 195 3.93 -16.61 8.73
C SER A 195 4.01 -15.17 8.25
N PHE A 196 5.06 -14.77 7.53
CA PHE A 196 5.23 -13.41 7.05
C PHE A 196 4.72 -13.23 5.61
N PRO A 197 4.14 -12.06 5.27
CA PRO A 197 3.81 -10.94 6.16
C PRO A 197 2.71 -11.29 7.17
N GLN A 198 2.96 -11.04 8.46
CA GLN A 198 2.04 -11.35 9.54
C GLN A 198 1.15 -10.15 9.87
N LEU A 199 -0.15 -10.30 9.75
CA LEU A 199 -1.11 -9.29 10.22
C LEU A 199 -1.16 -9.30 11.76
N LEU A 200 -0.81 -8.17 12.39
CA LEU A 200 -0.84 -8.00 13.86
C LEU A 200 -2.16 -7.43 14.35
N SER A 201 -2.67 -6.45 13.67
CA SER A 201 -3.94 -5.83 14.01
C SER A 201 -4.59 -5.25 12.76
N ASP A 202 -5.86 -5.51 12.68
CA ASP A 202 -6.80 -4.88 11.78
C ASP A 202 -7.68 -4.00 12.67
N THR A 203 -7.55 -2.69 12.56
CA THR A 203 -8.60 -1.80 13.06
C THR A 203 -9.72 -1.82 12.04
N SER A 204 -10.29 -3.01 11.82
CA SER A 204 -11.51 -3.17 11.07
C SER A 204 -12.54 -2.18 11.61
N PHE A 205 -13.25 -1.55 10.71
CA PHE A 205 -14.24 -0.56 11.07
C PHE A 205 -15.26 -1.16 12.02
N GLU A 206 -15.21 -0.80 13.29
CA GLU A 206 -16.41 -0.80 14.07
C GLU A 206 -17.33 0.28 13.50
N HIS A 207 -18.05 -0.07 12.46
CA HIS A 207 -19.15 0.75 12.01
C HIS A 207 -20.27 0.63 13.04
N ASN A 208 -20.31 1.55 13.97
CA ASN A 208 -21.47 1.66 14.82
C ASN A 208 -22.71 1.87 13.93
N CYS A 209 -23.73 1.08 14.18
CA CYS A 209 -25.00 1.22 13.51
C CYS A 209 -25.43 2.68 13.49
N LYS A 210 -25.68 3.25 12.32
CA LYS A 210 -26.03 4.67 12.17
C LYS A 210 -27.36 5.00 12.86
N VAL A 211 -28.21 4.00 13.10
CA VAL A 211 -29.52 4.15 13.75
C VAL A 211 -29.39 4.11 15.27
N CYS A 212 -28.84 3.03 15.83
CA CYS A 212 -28.78 2.88 17.29
C CYS A 212 -27.48 3.39 17.91
N ARG A 213 -26.38 3.53 17.15
CA ARG A 213 -25.02 3.96 17.54
C ARG A 213 -24.40 3.15 18.70
N ARG A 214 -24.99 2.02 19.05
CA ARG A 214 -24.57 1.17 20.19
C ARG A 214 -24.02 -0.18 19.78
N HIS A 215 -24.38 -0.65 18.60
CA HIS A 215 -23.95 -1.96 18.08
C HIS A 215 -23.13 -1.79 16.84
N THR A 216 -22.10 -2.63 16.69
CA THR A 216 -21.32 -2.74 15.49
C THR A 216 -22.21 -3.30 14.38
N ALA A 217 -22.26 -2.61 13.23
CA ALA A 217 -22.94 -3.15 12.05
C ALA A 217 -22.05 -4.29 11.51
N GLN A 218 -22.61 -5.47 11.39
CA GLN A 218 -22.01 -6.62 10.71
C GLN A 218 -22.24 -6.55 9.21
#